data_b8070eb9d7f9e57af19b63f0fe2fa23f
#
_entry.id   b8070eb9d7f9e57af19b63f0fe2fa23f
#
_cell.length_a   1.000
_cell.length_b   1.000
_cell.length_c   1.000
_cell.angle_alpha   90.00
_cell.angle_beta   90.00
_cell.angle_gamma   90.00
#
_symmetry.space_group_name_H-M   'P 1'
#
loop_
_entity.id
_entity.type
_entity.pdbx_description
1 polymer ?
#
loop_
_entity_poly.entity_id
_entity_poly.type
_entity_poly.pdbx_seq_one_letter_code
_entity_poly.pdbx_strand_id
1 'polypeptide(L)'
;SEMCIRDRSITGNFVTEAMAMAFSTLEISAAMGEIVASPTAGSSGILPAILYSLKKREGFSDEKMVDAMLTAIGIGKIIGYYGSFAGAEGGCQAECGSASAMAASAAVEILGGSPSEALEAASITLINVLGLACDPIAGLVEYPCNFRNASGVMNALISADMAMAGIKSIVPFDAVSYTHLTLPTTPYV
;
A
#
# COMPACT_ATOMS: atom_id res chain seq x y z
N SER A 1 5.38 -11.55 -21.26
CA SER A 1 5.98 -11.76 -19.93
C SER A 1 4.98 -12.18 -18.85
N GLU A 2 3.73 -11.74 -18.90
CA GLU A 2 2.70 -12.11 -17.92
C GLU A 2 2.39 -13.62 -17.86
N MET A 3 2.40 -14.32 -18.99
CA MET A 3 2.16 -15.77 -19.03
C MET A 3 3.24 -16.57 -18.29
N CYS A 4 4.51 -16.17 -18.39
CA CYS A 4 5.61 -16.90 -17.74
C CYS A 4 5.60 -16.75 -16.22
N ILE A 5 5.07 -15.67 -15.70
CA ILE A 5 4.96 -15.43 -14.25
C ILE A 5 3.83 -16.29 -13.67
N ARG A 6 2.72 -16.43 -14.37
CA ARG A 6 1.55 -17.22 -13.93
C ARG A 6 1.89 -18.72 -13.75
N ASP A 7 2.66 -19.30 -14.65
CA ASP A 7 2.91 -20.74 -14.66
C ASP A 7 3.92 -21.22 -13.63
N ARG A 8 4.67 -20.30 -13.00
CA ARG A 8 5.75 -20.61 -12.03
C ARG A 8 5.70 -19.74 -10.77
N SER A 9 4.55 -19.19 -10.45
CA SER A 9 4.41 -18.33 -9.27
C SER A 9 4.63 -19.10 -7.97
N ILE A 10 5.52 -18.61 -7.12
CA ILE A 10 5.74 -19.12 -5.75
C ILE A 10 4.63 -18.64 -4.82
N THR A 11 4.09 -17.44 -5.05
CA THR A 11 3.10 -16.78 -4.18
C THR A 11 1.65 -17.08 -4.56
N GLY A 12 1.43 -17.84 -5.63
CA GLY A 12 0.11 -18.16 -6.17
C GLY A 12 -0.46 -17.06 -7.08
N ASN A 13 -1.48 -17.42 -7.84
CA ASN A 13 -2.03 -16.57 -8.92
C ASN A 13 -2.61 -15.27 -8.40
N PHE A 14 -3.31 -15.27 -7.27
CA PHE A 14 -3.93 -14.08 -6.70
C PHE A 14 -2.90 -12.97 -6.44
N VAL A 15 -1.84 -13.31 -5.74
CA VAL A 15 -0.78 -12.36 -5.39
C VAL A 15 -0.03 -11.90 -6.64
N THR A 16 0.25 -12.81 -7.55
CA THR A 16 0.94 -12.50 -8.81
C THR A 16 0.12 -11.54 -9.67
N GLU A 17 -1.19 -11.74 -9.78
CA GLU A 17 -2.08 -10.83 -10.50
C GLU A 17 -2.12 -9.45 -9.84
N ALA A 18 -2.22 -9.38 -8.52
CA ALA A 18 -2.22 -8.10 -7.81
C ALA A 18 -0.89 -7.33 -8.00
N MET A 19 0.24 -8.02 -7.92
CA MET A 19 1.54 -7.42 -8.23
C MET A 19 1.61 -6.90 -9.67
N ALA A 20 1.13 -7.70 -10.64
CA ALA A 20 1.12 -7.30 -12.05
C ALA A 20 0.27 -6.05 -12.28
N MET A 21 -0.88 -5.93 -11.61
CA MET A 21 -1.72 -4.72 -11.69
C MET A 21 -1.00 -3.49 -11.13
N ALA A 22 -0.29 -3.63 -9.99
CA ALA A 22 0.49 -2.54 -9.42
C ALA A 22 1.58 -2.08 -10.38
N PHE A 23 2.30 -3.01 -10.99
CA PHE A 23 3.29 -2.71 -12.04
C PHE A 23 2.66 -1.99 -13.23
N SER A 24 1.57 -2.51 -13.78
CA SER A 24 0.89 -1.93 -14.95
C SER A 24 0.43 -0.49 -14.70
N THR A 25 -0.04 -0.18 -13.48
CA THR A 25 -0.43 1.17 -13.11
C THR A 25 0.77 2.12 -13.18
N LEU A 26 1.92 1.72 -12.65
CA LEU A 26 3.13 2.52 -12.67
C LEU A 26 3.71 2.66 -14.09
N GLU A 27 3.65 1.62 -14.91
CA GLU A 27 4.06 1.68 -16.34
C GLU A 27 3.19 2.65 -17.13
N ILE A 28 1.87 2.66 -16.89
CA ILE A 28 0.96 3.64 -17.50
C ILE A 28 1.32 5.06 -17.05
N SER A 29 1.59 5.26 -15.76
CA SER A 29 2.01 6.55 -15.22
C SER A 29 3.33 7.02 -15.87
N ALA A 30 4.31 6.14 -15.98
CA ALA A 30 5.60 6.44 -16.62
C ALA A 30 5.46 6.76 -18.11
N ALA A 31 4.52 6.14 -18.79
CA ALA A 31 4.17 6.41 -20.19
C ALA A 31 3.29 7.67 -20.37
N MET A 32 3.13 8.50 -19.33
CA MET A 32 2.27 9.68 -19.32
C MET A 32 0.78 9.39 -19.56
N GLY A 33 0.34 8.18 -19.22
CA GLY A 33 -1.06 7.81 -19.23
C GLY A 33 -1.81 8.33 -18.00
N GLU A 34 -3.13 8.22 -18.04
CA GLU A 34 -4.00 8.67 -16.95
C GLU A 34 -4.00 7.65 -15.80
N ILE A 35 -3.67 8.11 -14.60
CA ILE A 35 -3.78 7.36 -13.35
C ILE A 35 -4.42 8.22 -12.25
N VAL A 36 -4.90 7.57 -11.19
CA VAL A 36 -5.40 8.26 -10.00
C VAL A 36 -4.38 8.12 -8.87
N ALA A 37 -3.92 9.24 -8.33
CA ALA A 37 -3.01 9.23 -7.19
C ALA A 37 -3.69 8.61 -5.95
N SER A 38 -2.97 7.71 -5.24
CA SER A 38 -3.54 6.98 -4.10
C SER A 38 -2.46 6.53 -3.09
N PRO A 39 -2.00 7.40 -2.16
CA PRO A 39 -2.25 8.84 -2.06
C PRO A 39 -1.42 9.70 -3.01
N THR A 40 -0.33 9.16 -3.59
CA THR A 40 0.54 9.84 -4.54
C THR A 40 0.58 9.11 -5.89
N ALA A 41 1.13 9.72 -6.92
CA ALA A 41 1.34 9.08 -8.22
C ALA A 41 2.32 7.91 -8.11
N GLY A 42 3.41 8.06 -7.34
CA GLY A 42 4.44 7.03 -7.18
C GLY A 42 3.99 5.79 -6.39
N SER A 43 2.87 5.85 -5.70
CA SER A 43 2.27 4.73 -4.97
C SER A 43 0.88 4.33 -5.48
N SER A 44 0.47 4.86 -6.62
CA SER A 44 -0.89 4.74 -7.18
C SER A 44 -1.30 3.31 -7.56
N GLY A 45 -0.34 2.38 -7.65
CA GLY A 45 -0.61 1.00 -8.04
C GLY A 45 -1.11 0.11 -6.89
N ILE A 46 -0.85 0.46 -5.62
CA ILE A 46 -1.05 -0.45 -4.50
C ILE A 46 -2.54 -0.66 -4.17
N LEU A 47 -3.24 0.42 -3.84
CA LEU A 47 -4.64 0.34 -3.43
C LEU A 47 -5.57 -0.25 -4.50
N PRO A 48 -5.54 0.21 -5.76
CA PRO A 48 -6.41 -0.35 -6.79
C PRO A 48 -6.09 -1.82 -7.10
N ALA A 49 -4.81 -2.22 -7.06
CA ALA A 49 -4.43 -3.60 -7.28
C ALA A 49 -5.06 -4.55 -6.25
N ILE A 50 -5.02 -4.19 -4.97
CA ILE A 50 -5.63 -4.98 -3.90
C ILE A 50 -7.15 -5.03 -4.03
N LEU A 51 -7.78 -3.87 -4.15
CA LEU A 51 -9.25 -3.79 -4.23
C LEU A 51 -9.78 -4.57 -5.43
N TYR A 52 -9.21 -4.36 -6.60
CA TYR A 52 -9.65 -5.06 -7.81
C TYR A 52 -9.41 -6.57 -7.73
N SER A 53 -8.27 -6.99 -7.19
CA SER A 53 -7.95 -8.42 -7.04
C SER A 53 -8.89 -9.11 -6.06
N LEU A 54 -9.24 -8.47 -4.95
CA LEU A 54 -10.23 -8.97 -3.99
C LEU A 54 -11.62 -9.02 -4.61
N LYS A 55 -12.04 -7.97 -5.32
CA LYS A 55 -13.30 -7.97 -6.05
C LYS A 55 -13.40 -9.13 -7.05
N LYS A 56 -12.33 -9.33 -7.83
CA LYS A 56 -12.27 -10.41 -8.83
C LYS A 56 -12.32 -11.79 -8.20
N ARG A 57 -11.66 -11.99 -7.05
CA ARG A 57 -11.60 -13.27 -6.35
C ARG A 57 -12.91 -13.62 -5.65
N GLU A 58 -13.50 -12.66 -4.94
CA GLU A 58 -14.64 -12.90 -4.04
C GLU A 58 -15.99 -12.45 -4.62
N GLY A 59 -16.00 -11.70 -5.73
CA GLY A 59 -17.22 -11.22 -6.35
C GLY A 59 -17.94 -10.10 -5.60
N PHE A 60 -17.22 -9.26 -4.86
CA PHE A 60 -17.80 -8.15 -4.10
C PHE A 60 -18.52 -7.13 -4.99
N SER A 61 -19.62 -6.55 -4.48
CA SER A 61 -20.38 -5.51 -5.16
C SER A 61 -19.60 -4.18 -5.22
N ASP A 62 -20.05 -3.29 -6.10
CA ASP A 62 -19.44 -1.95 -6.23
C ASP A 62 -19.65 -1.11 -4.96
N GLU A 63 -20.80 -1.24 -4.29
CA GLU A 63 -21.08 -0.56 -3.02
C GLU A 63 -20.07 -0.97 -1.96
N LYS A 64 -19.79 -2.27 -1.83
CA LYS A 64 -18.80 -2.77 -0.87
C LYS A 64 -17.38 -2.29 -1.19
N MET A 65 -17.07 -2.13 -2.47
CA MET A 65 -15.81 -1.52 -2.90
C MET A 65 -15.71 -0.05 -2.49
N VAL A 66 -16.80 0.69 -2.59
CA VAL A 66 -16.85 2.10 -2.15
C VAL A 66 -16.65 2.21 -0.64
N ASP A 67 -17.27 1.35 0.15
CA ASP A 67 -17.09 1.33 1.62
C ASP A 67 -15.63 1.08 2.00
N ALA A 68 -15.00 0.10 1.35
CA ALA A 68 -13.57 -0.17 1.55
C ALA A 68 -12.68 1.02 1.14
N MET A 69 -13.03 1.73 0.06
CA MET A 69 -12.33 2.96 -0.33
C MET A 69 -12.50 4.09 0.71
N LEU A 70 -13.68 4.22 1.33
CA LEU A 70 -13.91 5.20 2.40
C LEU A 70 -13.04 4.89 3.62
N THR A 71 -12.87 3.62 3.97
CA THR A 71 -11.93 3.20 5.02
C THR A 71 -10.49 3.56 4.66
N ALA A 72 -10.05 3.29 3.43
CA ALA A 72 -8.73 3.71 2.95
C ALA A 72 -8.54 5.23 3.05
N ILE A 73 -9.53 6.02 2.64
CA ILE A 73 -9.50 7.49 2.74
C ILE A 73 -9.38 7.93 4.19
N GLY A 74 -10.11 7.29 5.11
CA GLY A 74 -10.01 7.56 6.55
C GLY A 74 -8.58 7.40 7.07
N ILE A 75 -7.94 6.29 6.75
CA ILE A 75 -6.53 6.03 7.09
C ILE A 75 -5.60 7.08 6.46
N GLY A 76 -5.77 7.37 5.17
CA GLY A 76 -4.99 8.39 4.48
C GLY A 76 -5.14 9.78 5.12
N LYS A 77 -6.34 10.16 5.57
CA LYS A 77 -6.56 11.43 6.28
C LYS A 77 -5.81 11.51 7.60
N ILE A 78 -5.76 10.43 8.36
CA ILE A 78 -5.01 10.39 9.63
C ILE A 78 -3.51 10.55 9.33
N ILE A 79 -2.97 9.80 8.37
CA ILE A 79 -1.57 9.93 7.98
C ILE A 79 -1.25 11.35 7.50
N GLY A 80 -2.08 11.92 6.62
CA GLY A 80 -1.86 13.27 6.09
C GLY A 80 -2.04 14.39 7.12
N TYR A 81 -2.74 14.13 8.22
CA TYR A 81 -2.85 15.07 9.33
C TYR A 81 -1.59 15.10 10.21
N TYR A 82 -0.98 13.94 10.45
CA TYR A 82 0.16 13.81 11.34
C TYR A 82 1.51 13.79 10.62
N GLY A 83 1.53 13.51 9.32
CA GLY A 83 2.75 13.32 8.55
C GLY A 83 2.62 13.83 7.12
N SER A 84 3.54 13.37 6.26
CA SER A 84 3.58 13.69 4.83
C SER A 84 3.47 12.41 4.00
N PHE A 85 2.88 12.55 2.80
CA PHE A 85 2.92 11.48 1.78
C PHE A 85 4.12 11.63 0.84
N ALA A 86 4.84 12.76 0.92
CA ALA A 86 5.91 13.05 -0.01
C ALA A 86 7.13 12.17 0.24
N GLY A 87 7.50 11.36 -0.75
CA GLY A 87 8.69 10.52 -0.68
C GLY A 87 9.98 11.32 -0.47
N ALA A 88 10.04 12.55 -0.99
CA ALA A 88 11.17 13.46 -0.80
C ALA A 88 11.34 13.94 0.64
N GLU A 89 10.25 13.99 1.43
CA GLU A 89 10.27 14.43 2.83
C GLU A 89 10.37 13.25 3.79
N GLY A 90 9.50 12.25 3.61
CA GLY A 90 9.34 11.14 4.52
C GLY A 90 9.91 9.81 4.03
N GLY A 91 10.51 9.78 2.85
CA GLY A 91 10.98 8.54 2.23
C GLY A 91 9.84 7.70 1.63
N CYS A 92 10.19 6.56 1.04
CA CYS A 92 9.19 5.61 0.55
C CYS A 92 8.36 4.97 1.67
N GLN A 93 8.84 5.00 2.91
CA GLN A 93 8.02 4.62 4.06
C GLN A 93 6.76 5.49 4.16
N ALA A 94 6.86 6.80 3.89
CA ALA A 94 5.72 7.71 3.88
C ALA A 94 4.85 7.50 2.62
N GLU A 95 5.44 7.38 1.46
CA GLU A 95 4.74 7.27 0.19
C GLU A 95 4.10 5.89 -0.02
N CYS A 96 4.91 4.85 -0.24
CA CYS A 96 4.43 3.48 -0.45
C CYS A 96 3.87 2.87 0.84
N GLY A 97 4.43 3.23 2.00
CA GLY A 97 3.92 2.79 3.30
C GLY A 97 2.50 3.27 3.55
N SER A 98 2.20 4.54 3.26
CA SER A 98 0.83 5.08 3.39
C SER A 98 -0.15 4.40 2.45
N ALA A 99 0.22 4.22 1.18
CA ALA A 99 -0.63 3.52 0.21
C ALA A 99 -0.92 2.07 0.65
N SER A 100 0.12 1.39 1.16
CA SER A 100 -0.02 0.02 1.66
C SER A 100 -0.89 -0.05 2.92
N ALA A 101 -0.77 0.92 3.84
CA ALA A 101 -1.61 1.01 5.04
C ALA A 101 -3.08 1.27 4.69
N MET A 102 -3.34 2.17 3.74
CA MET A 102 -4.67 2.42 3.19
C MET A 102 -5.25 1.16 2.57
N ALA A 103 -4.46 0.43 1.79
CA ALA A 103 -4.88 -0.80 1.12
C ALA A 103 -5.10 -1.97 2.09
N ALA A 104 -4.26 -2.11 3.13
CA ALA A 104 -4.43 -3.12 4.16
C ALA A 104 -5.74 -2.92 4.93
N SER A 105 -6.03 -1.69 5.33
CA SER A 105 -7.28 -1.34 6.03
C SER A 105 -8.52 -1.59 5.17
N ALA A 106 -8.45 -1.21 3.88
CA ALA A 106 -9.53 -1.48 2.93
C ALA A 106 -9.73 -2.99 2.71
N ALA A 107 -8.65 -3.77 2.69
CA ALA A 107 -8.73 -5.24 2.60
C ALA A 107 -9.42 -5.84 3.83
N VAL A 108 -9.11 -5.37 5.03
CA VAL A 108 -9.79 -5.79 6.28
C VAL A 108 -11.27 -5.45 6.22
N GLU A 109 -11.62 -4.22 5.86
CA GLU A 109 -13.02 -3.77 5.73
C GLU A 109 -13.81 -4.64 4.75
N ILE A 110 -13.28 -4.84 3.54
CA ILE A 110 -13.99 -5.57 2.49
C ILE A 110 -14.18 -7.05 2.84
N LEU A 111 -13.27 -7.62 3.62
CA LEU A 111 -13.34 -9.00 4.12
C LEU A 111 -14.20 -9.13 5.38
N GLY A 112 -14.75 -8.04 5.89
CA GLY A 112 -15.68 -8.03 7.03
C GLY A 112 -15.00 -7.94 8.39
N GLY A 113 -13.76 -7.50 8.44
CA GLY A 113 -13.06 -7.20 9.69
C GLY A 113 -13.59 -5.95 10.37
N SER A 114 -13.23 -5.76 11.64
CA SER A 114 -13.63 -4.62 12.46
C SER A 114 -12.78 -3.37 12.18
N PRO A 115 -13.26 -2.16 12.53
CA PRO A 115 -12.44 -0.94 12.46
C PRO A 115 -11.14 -1.03 13.28
N SER A 116 -11.15 -1.75 14.39
CA SER A 116 -9.95 -1.99 15.19
C SER A 116 -8.92 -2.81 14.42
N GLU A 117 -9.34 -3.88 13.76
CA GLU A 117 -8.46 -4.72 12.93
C GLU A 117 -7.93 -3.93 11.72
N ALA A 118 -8.73 -3.05 11.15
CA ALA A 118 -8.29 -2.16 10.06
C ALA A 118 -7.16 -1.21 10.51
N LEU A 119 -7.25 -0.65 11.72
CA LEU A 119 -6.19 0.17 12.31
C LEU A 119 -4.94 -0.65 12.66
N GLU A 120 -5.11 -1.87 13.17
CA GLU A 120 -3.99 -2.78 13.42
C GLU A 120 -3.26 -3.13 12.11
N ALA A 121 -3.99 -3.46 11.06
CA ALA A 121 -3.41 -3.74 9.74
C ALA A 121 -2.61 -2.54 9.20
N ALA A 122 -3.16 -1.33 9.33
CA ALA A 122 -2.46 -0.11 8.93
C ALA A 122 -1.17 0.11 9.72
N SER A 123 -1.20 -0.08 11.04
CA SER A 123 -0.02 0.02 11.91
C SER A 123 1.06 -0.98 11.53
N ILE A 124 0.71 -2.26 11.41
CA ILE A 124 1.64 -3.34 11.03
C ILE A 124 2.28 -3.01 9.69
N THR A 125 1.48 -2.55 8.72
CA THR A 125 1.95 -2.19 7.38
C THR A 125 3.02 -1.09 7.43
N LEU A 126 2.81 -0.04 8.22
CA LEU A 126 3.77 1.05 8.36
C LEU A 126 5.05 0.58 9.06
N ILE A 127 4.92 -0.19 10.13
CA ILE A 127 6.07 -0.73 10.89
C ILE A 127 6.98 -1.57 9.99
N ASN A 128 6.40 -2.36 9.10
CA ASN A 128 7.16 -3.23 8.19
C ASN A 128 8.08 -2.47 7.21
N VAL A 129 7.83 -1.18 6.99
CA VAL A 129 8.58 -0.37 6.01
C VAL A 129 9.30 0.82 6.64
N LEU A 130 9.38 0.87 7.98
CA LEU A 130 10.11 1.93 8.68
C LEU A 130 11.58 1.96 8.23
N GLY A 131 12.08 3.17 7.94
CA GLY A 131 13.43 3.38 7.44
C GLY A 131 13.58 3.24 5.93
N LEU A 132 12.52 2.94 5.18
CA LEU A 132 12.59 2.84 3.73
C LEU A 132 12.72 4.24 3.11
N ALA A 133 13.95 4.62 2.78
CA ALA A 133 14.29 5.91 2.18
C ALA A 133 13.80 6.02 0.72
N CYS A 134 13.69 7.24 0.22
CA CYS A 134 13.53 7.50 -1.20
C CYS A 134 14.93 7.51 -1.83
N ASP A 135 15.18 6.57 -2.74
CA ASP A 135 16.46 6.42 -3.42
C ASP A 135 16.23 6.13 -4.90
N PRO A 136 16.01 7.17 -5.71
CA PRO A 136 15.78 7.03 -7.15
C PRO A 136 17.06 6.57 -7.85
N ILE A 137 16.97 5.47 -8.58
CA ILE A 137 18.10 4.91 -9.33
C ILE A 137 18.37 5.77 -10.57
N ALA A 138 19.58 6.30 -10.69
CA ALA A 138 20.00 7.17 -11.78
C ALA A 138 19.10 8.42 -11.97
N GLY A 139 18.42 8.87 -10.93
CA GLY A 139 17.50 10.00 -10.98
C GLY A 139 16.16 9.71 -11.64
N LEU A 140 15.89 8.47 -12.02
CA LEU A 140 14.61 8.05 -12.59
C LEU A 140 13.63 7.68 -11.49
N VAL A 141 12.45 8.27 -11.51
CA VAL A 141 11.38 8.03 -10.51
C VAL A 141 10.76 6.64 -10.67
N GLU A 142 10.85 6.04 -11.86
CA GLU A 142 10.28 4.72 -12.14
C GLU A 142 10.89 3.61 -11.28
N TYR A 143 12.17 3.73 -10.97
CA TYR A 143 12.91 2.78 -10.15
C TYR A 143 13.48 3.49 -8.91
N PRO A 144 13.16 2.98 -7.71
CA PRO A 144 12.58 1.66 -7.40
C PRO A 144 11.05 1.62 -7.24
N CYS A 145 10.29 2.67 -7.57
CA CYS A 145 8.87 2.77 -7.27
C CYS A 145 8.03 1.61 -7.82
N ASN A 146 8.33 1.11 -9.03
CA ASN A 146 7.63 -0.05 -9.60
C ASN A 146 7.74 -1.29 -8.70
N PHE A 147 8.95 -1.62 -8.27
CA PHE A 147 9.18 -2.76 -7.36
C PHE A 147 8.55 -2.54 -5.99
N ARG A 148 8.59 -1.31 -5.49
CA ARG A 148 8.03 -0.95 -4.18
C ARG A 148 6.51 -0.99 -4.16
N ASN A 149 5.84 -0.72 -5.29
CA ASN A 149 4.40 -0.92 -5.39
C ASN A 149 4.04 -2.41 -5.31
N ALA A 150 4.75 -3.28 -6.00
CA ALA A 150 4.55 -4.73 -5.89
C ALA A 150 4.83 -5.24 -4.46
N SER A 151 5.90 -4.76 -3.83
CA SER A 151 6.22 -5.07 -2.43
C SER A 151 5.14 -4.52 -1.48
N GLY A 152 4.62 -3.33 -1.76
CA GLY A 152 3.54 -2.70 -0.99
C GLY A 152 2.24 -3.49 -1.03
N VAL A 153 1.90 -4.09 -2.17
CA VAL A 153 0.77 -5.02 -2.29
C VAL A 153 0.94 -6.20 -1.35
N MET A 154 2.11 -6.82 -1.34
CA MET A 154 2.40 -7.94 -0.44
C MET A 154 2.33 -7.54 1.02
N ASN A 155 2.95 -6.41 1.38
CA ASN A 155 2.94 -5.89 2.74
C ASN A 155 1.52 -5.62 3.22
N ALA A 156 0.66 -5.04 2.38
CA ALA A 156 -0.73 -4.80 2.73
C ALA A 156 -1.53 -6.10 2.96
N LEU A 157 -1.36 -7.10 2.09
CA LEU A 157 -2.05 -8.38 2.22
C LEU A 157 -1.64 -9.13 3.49
N ILE A 158 -0.34 -9.28 3.74
CA ILE A 158 0.13 -9.99 4.95
C ILE A 158 -0.26 -9.25 6.23
N SER A 159 -0.28 -7.91 6.21
CA SER A 159 -0.68 -7.12 7.38
C SER A 159 -2.19 -7.24 7.66
N ALA A 160 -3.02 -7.29 6.61
CA ALA A 160 -4.44 -7.55 6.75
C ALA A 160 -4.69 -8.97 7.33
N ASP A 161 -4.02 -9.98 6.80
CA ASP A 161 -4.12 -11.35 7.30
C ASP A 161 -3.68 -11.46 8.77
N MET A 162 -2.57 -10.80 9.15
CA MET A 162 -2.12 -10.78 10.55
C MET A 162 -3.13 -10.12 11.48
N ALA A 163 -3.67 -8.97 11.11
CA ALA A 163 -4.66 -8.26 11.91
C ALA A 163 -5.95 -9.07 12.07
N MET A 164 -6.47 -9.66 10.99
CA MET A 164 -7.65 -10.51 11.02
C MET A 164 -7.43 -11.83 11.78
N ALA A 165 -6.19 -12.29 11.89
CA ALA A 165 -5.80 -13.41 12.75
C ALA A 165 -5.67 -13.01 14.24
N GLY A 166 -5.93 -11.75 14.59
CA GLY A 166 -5.88 -11.23 15.96
C GLY A 166 -4.49 -10.76 16.42
N ILE A 167 -3.52 -10.67 15.51
CA ILE A 167 -2.20 -10.11 15.83
C ILE A 167 -2.33 -8.59 15.93
N LYS A 168 -1.89 -8.06 17.06
CA LYS A 168 -1.93 -6.62 17.33
C LYS A 168 -0.58 -5.97 17.08
N SER A 169 -0.63 -4.74 16.58
CA SER A 169 0.54 -3.88 16.49
C SER A 169 1.04 -3.51 17.89
N ILE A 170 2.36 -3.46 18.06
CA ILE A 170 2.98 -3.01 19.31
C ILE A 170 2.83 -1.49 19.49
N VAL A 171 2.71 -0.77 18.36
CA VAL A 171 2.58 0.69 18.33
C VAL A 171 1.21 1.05 17.75
N PRO A 172 0.40 1.85 18.44
CA PRO A 172 -0.88 2.33 17.90
C PRO A 172 -0.71 3.13 16.60
N PHE A 173 -1.72 3.10 15.74
CA PHE A 173 -1.64 3.67 14.40
C PHE A 173 -1.34 5.17 14.38
N ASP A 174 -1.95 5.95 15.28
CA ASP A 174 -1.70 7.38 15.44
C ASP A 174 -0.25 7.67 15.86
N ALA A 175 0.29 6.87 16.77
CA ALA A 175 1.67 6.99 17.23
C ALA A 175 2.68 6.65 16.10
N VAL A 176 2.45 5.61 15.30
CA VAL A 176 3.30 5.30 14.14
C VAL A 176 3.26 6.44 13.14
N SER A 177 2.07 6.94 12.81
CA SER A 177 1.89 8.02 11.85
C SER A 177 2.58 9.31 12.29
N TYR A 178 2.45 9.67 13.57
CA TYR A 178 3.06 10.89 14.11
C TYR A 178 4.59 10.77 14.27
N THR A 179 5.06 9.70 14.88
CA THR A 179 6.48 9.59 15.30
C THR A 179 7.40 9.20 14.14
N HIS A 180 6.95 8.30 13.27
CA HIS A 180 7.84 7.68 12.29
C HIS A 180 7.72 8.26 10.88
N LEU A 181 6.56 8.79 10.49
CA LEU A 181 6.41 9.43 9.17
C LEU A 181 6.86 10.89 9.13
N THR A 182 7.07 11.52 10.28
CA THR A 182 7.55 12.90 10.38
C THR A 182 9.07 13.01 10.60
N LEU A 183 9.76 11.92 10.91
CA LEU A 183 11.21 11.93 11.08
C LEU A 183 11.91 12.05 9.71
N PRO A 184 12.95 12.91 9.63
CA PRO A 184 13.78 12.95 8.43
C PRO A 184 14.48 11.60 8.26
N THR A 185 14.16 10.90 7.18
CA THR A 185 14.69 9.57 6.84
C THR A 185 15.92 9.63 5.95
N THR A 186 16.30 10.82 5.50
CA THR A 186 17.57 11.05 4.82
C THR A 186 18.68 11.14 5.85
N PRO A 187 19.66 10.23 5.85
CA PRO A 187 20.88 10.48 6.59
C PRO A 187 21.47 11.78 6.06
N TYR A 188 21.74 12.71 6.94
CA TYR A 188 22.55 13.86 6.58
C TYR A 188 23.92 13.33 6.14
N VAL A 189 24.19 13.43 4.84
CA VAL A 189 25.53 13.19 4.27
C VAL A 189 26.35 14.45 4.49
#